data_29c44867bbaf2b208eb91768101f056e
#
_entry.id   29c44867bbaf2b208eb91768101f056e
#
_cell.length_a   1.000
_cell.length_b   1.000
_cell.length_c   1.000
_cell.angle_alpha   90.00
_cell.angle_beta   90.00
_cell.angle_gamma   90.00
#
_symmetry.space_group_name_H-M   'P 1'
#
loop_
_entity.id
_entity.type
_entity.pdbx_description
1 polymer ?
#
loop_
_entity_poly.entity_id
_entity_poly.type
_entity_poly.pdbx_seq_one_letter_code
_entity_poly.pdbx_strand_id
1 'polypeptide(L)'
;PATKAGLRVYANDLNPHCARYLRENAAANRVKNLVKCYNLDARAFVRALLAPGPGPTVEEPDVPAEPESGGSEKSAGKRERKPAPKPPVRWAAMTPEEDEGAPPAGAVFDHVTMNLPASAIEFLDVFKGAFDRATWGDRKLPTIHCYTFKRADETKDDVIKRGEGHLGARMASPRVREVRDVAPNKIMLCLSFTLDPEVAFGEDDGEKRATDGGESKRPRTER
;
A
#
# COMPACT_ATOMS: atom_id res chain seq x y z
N PRO A 1 7.44 1.45 -13.34
CA PRO A 1 8.78 0.88 -13.10
C PRO A 1 8.73 -0.45 -12.35
N ALA A 2 8.03 -0.54 -11.20
CA ALA A 2 7.96 -1.76 -10.40
C ALA A 2 7.35 -2.94 -11.18
N THR A 3 6.26 -2.71 -11.88
CA THR A 3 5.57 -3.71 -12.68
C THR A 3 6.39 -4.21 -13.87
N LYS A 4 7.25 -3.37 -14.47
CA LYS A 4 8.19 -3.81 -15.50
C LYS A 4 9.28 -4.77 -14.97
N ALA A 5 9.50 -4.78 -13.66
CA ALA A 5 10.37 -5.75 -12.99
C ALA A 5 9.60 -7.01 -12.53
N GLY A 6 8.38 -7.23 -13.00
CA GLY A 6 7.56 -8.39 -12.64
C GLY A 6 6.88 -8.31 -11.27
N LEU A 7 6.86 -7.14 -10.62
CA LEU A 7 6.23 -6.96 -9.32
C LEU A 7 4.72 -6.81 -9.45
N ARG A 8 3.97 -7.49 -8.60
CA ARG A 8 2.51 -7.31 -8.47
C ARG A 8 2.21 -6.05 -7.67
N VAL A 9 1.17 -5.31 -8.08
CA VAL A 9 0.78 -4.05 -7.44
C VAL A 9 -0.73 -4.01 -7.24
N TYR A 10 -1.14 -3.76 -6.00
CA TYR A 10 -2.50 -3.34 -5.66
C TYR A 10 -2.50 -1.81 -5.60
N ALA A 11 -3.20 -1.16 -6.51
CA ALA A 11 -3.23 0.30 -6.62
C ALA A 11 -4.62 0.82 -6.30
N ASN A 12 -4.72 1.87 -5.48
CA ASN A 12 -5.99 2.44 -5.07
C ASN A 12 -5.96 3.96 -5.13
N ASP A 13 -7.06 4.56 -5.51
CA ASP A 13 -7.31 5.99 -5.36
C ASP A 13 -8.79 6.22 -5.06
N LEU A 14 -9.09 7.11 -4.10
CA LEU A 14 -10.46 7.48 -3.77
C LEU A 14 -11.17 8.21 -4.91
N ASN A 15 -10.40 8.98 -5.72
CA ASN A 15 -10.95 9.70 -6.86
C ASN A 15 -11.19 8.74 -8.04
N PRO A 16 -12.44 8.54 -8.49
CA PRO A 16 -12.75 7.63 -9.58
C PRO A 16 -12.05 7.98 -10.89
N HIS A 17 -11.77 9.26 -11.14
CA HIS A 17 -10.99 9.66 -12.31
C HIS A 17 -9.53 9.19 -12.22
N CYS A 18 -8.92 9.29 -11.04
CA CYS A 18 -7.57 8.78 -10.82
C CYS A 18 -7.52 7.25 -10.94
N ALA A 19 -8.48 6.53 -10.36
CA ALA A 19 -8.60 5.09 -10.47
C ALA A 19 -8.75 4.64 -11.94
N ARG A 20 -9.54 5.35 -12.74
CA ARG A 20 -9.63 5.14 -14.19
C ARG A 20 -8.25 5.30 -14.86
N TYR A 21 -7.54 6.38 -14.59
CA TYR A 21 -6.19 6.59 -15.17
C TYR A 21 -5.16 5.56 -14.71
N LEU A 22 -5.28 5.00 -13.51
CA LEU A 22 -4.47 3.86 -13.08
C LEU A 22 -4.64 2.68 -14.04
N ARG A 23 -5.88 2.33 -14.40
CA ARG A 23 -6.21 1.24 -15.35
C ARG A 23 -5.70 1.55 -16.76
N GLU A 24 -5.97 2.75 -17.27
CA GLU A 24 -5.50 3.19 -18.59
C GLU A 24 -3.95 3.14 -18.67
N ASN A 25 -3.27 3.60 -17.63
CA ASN A 25 -1.81 3.57 -17.55
C ASN A 25 -1.25 2.14 -17.45
N ALA A 26 -1.91 1.25 -16.70
CA ALA A 26 -1.53 -0.15 -16.63
C ALA A 26 -1.63 -0.83 -18.01
N ALA A 27 -2.72 -0.57 -18.74
CA ALA A 27 -2.91 -1.08 -20.09
C ALA A 27 -1.87 -0.49 -21.08
N ALA A 28 -1.67 0.84 -21.06
CA ALA A 28 -0.73 1.52 -21.95
C ALA A 28 0.72 1.06 -21.74
N ASN A 29 1.08 0.70 -20.51
CA ASN A 29 2.41 0.17 -20.15
C ASN A 29 2.51 -1.36 -20.28
N ARG A 30 1.45 -2.05 -20.74
CA ARG A 30 1.40 -3.52 -20.91
C ARG A 30 1.66 -4.30 -19.62
N VAL A 31 1.14 -3.79 -18.50
CA VAL A 31 1.29 -4.40 -17.16
C VAL A 31 -0.07 -4.62 -16.47
N LYS A 32 -1.16 -4.68 -17.25
CA LYS A 32 -2.52 -4.85 -16.73
C LYS A 32 -2.69 -6.12 -15.89
N ASN A 33 -2.00 -7.19 -16.23
CA ASN A 33 -2.00 -8.45 -15.48
C ASN A 33 -1.23 -8.40 -14.14
N LEU A 34 -0.39 -7.39 -13.96
CA LEU A 34 0.42 -7.19 -12.74
C LEU A 34 -0.13 -6.10 -11.81
N VAL A 35 -1.05 -5.26 -12.30
CA VAL A 35 -1.62 -4.15 -11.54
C VAL A 35 -3.11 -4.35 -11.37
N LYS A 36 -3.56 -4.50 -10.14
CA LYS A 36 -4.98 -4.48 -9.77
C LYS A 36 -5.35 -3.10 -9.26
N CYS A 37 -6.40 -2.48 -9.84
CA CYS A 37 -6.76 -1.08 -9.60
C CYS A 37 -8.10 -0.99 -8.90
N TYR A 38 -8.15 -0.27 -7.77
CA TYR A 38 -9.33 -0.12 -6.93
C TYR A 38 -9.72 1.35 -6.79
N ASN A 39 -11.00 1.58 -6.44
CA ASN A 39 -11.53 2.91 -6.16
C ASN A 39 -12.25 2.90 -4.81
N LEU A 40 -11.48 2.92 -3.74
CA LEU A 40 -11.96 2.80 -2.37
C LEU A 40 -11.34 3.88 -1.47
N ASP A 41 -11.96 4.12 -0.31
CA ASP A 41 -11.30 4.81 0.79
C ASP A 41 -10.00 4.08 1.18
N ALA A 42 -8.95 4.82 1.49
CA ALA A 42 -7.62 4.24 1.73
C ALA A 42 -7.59 3.28 2.93
N ARG A 43 -8.32 3.59 4.03
CA ARG A 43 -8.39 2.70 5.19
C ARG A 43 -9.21 1.45 4.87
N ALA A 44 -10.32 1.60 4.15
CA ALA A 44 -11.13 0.47 3.71
C ALA A 44 -10.32 -0.47 2.80
N PHE A 45 -9.55 0.09 1.86
CA PHE A 45 -8.68 -0.66 0.97
C PHE A 45 -7.60 -1.46 1.73
N VAL A 46 -6.86 -0.81 2.63
CA VAL A 46 -5.81 -1.47 3.41
C VAL A 46 -6.39 -2.55 4.32
N ARG A 47 -7.50 -2.26 5.02
CA ARG A 47 -8.18 -3.25 5.88
C ARG A 47 -8.66 -4.46 5.09
N ALA A 48 -9.18 -4.27 3.89
CA ALA A 48 -9.62 -5.38 3.04
C ALA A 48 -8.45 -6.29 2.64
N LEU A 49 -7.29 -5.73 2.26
CA LEU A 49 -6.08 -6.49 1.94
C LEU A 49 -5.53 -7.27 3.14
N LEU A 50 -5.54 -6.65 4.33
CA LEU A 50 -5.00 -7.23 5.57
C LEU A 50 -5.99 -8.15 6.31
N ALA A 51 -7.26 -8.15 5.91
CA ALA A 51 -8.28 -9.02 6.50
C ALA A 51 -7.87 -10.49 6.40
N PRO A 52 -8.21 -11.34 7.40
CA PRO A 52 -7.98 -12.78 7.32
C PRO A 52 -8.58 -13.37 6.05
N GLY A 53 -7.82 -14.21 5.36
CA GLY A 53 -8.29 -14.82 4.13
C GLY A 53 -7.26 -15.78 3.52
N PRO A 54 -7.65 -16.54 2.49
CA PRO A 54 -6.77 -17.52 1.86
C PRO A 54 -5.58 -16.88 1.12
N GLY A 55 -5.55 -15.56 1.05
CA GLY A 55 -4.60 -14.84 0.20
C GLY A 55 -4.98 -14.91 -1.30
N PRO A 56 -4.31 -14.12 -2.14
CA PRO A 56 -4.47 -14.23 -3.57
C PRO A 56 -3.93 -15.58 -4.02
N THR A 57 -4.73 -16.32 -4.78
CA THR A 57 -4.23 -17.48 -5.53
C THR A 57 -3.06 -17.02 -6.39
N VAL A 58 -1.90 -17.67 -6.20
CA VAL A 58 -0.70 -17.36 -6.98
C VAL A 58 -0.87 -18.02 -8.36
N GLU A 59 -1.62 -17.38 -9.24
CA GLU A 59 -1.42 -17.61 -10.66
C GLU A 59 -0.05 -17.00 -10.99
N GLU A 60 0.89 -17.86 -11.39
CA GLU A 60 2.18 -17.35 -11.88
C GLU A 60 1.89 -16.38 -13.03
N PRO A 61 2.47 -15.16 -13.03
CA PRO A 61 2.28 -14.25 -14.14
C PRO A 61 2.83 -14.94 -15.39
N ASP A 62 2.02 -14.98 -16.43
CA ASP A 62 2.49 -15.32 -17.78
C ASP A 62 3.47 -14.20 -18.19
N VAL A 63 4.73 -14.38 -17.83
CA VAL A 63 5.80 -13.47 -18.18
C VAL A 63 6.04 -13.68 -19.66
N PRO A 64 5.74 -12.71 -20.54
CA PRO A 64 6.04 -12.85 -21.96
C PRO A 64 7.53 -13.17 -22.08
N ALA A 65 7.87 -14.29 -22.72
CA ALA A 65 9.24 -14.65 -23.02
C ALA A 65 9.91 -13.44 -23.69
N GLU A 66 11.09 -13.08 -23.22
CA GLU A 66 11.89 -12.03 -23.85
C GLU A 66 12.05 -12.39 -25.32
N PRO A 67 11.86 -11.41 -26.25
CA PRO A 67 12.10 -11.69 -27.66
C PRO A 67 13.59 -12.03 -27.81
N GLU A 68 13.85 -13.24 -28.28
CA GLU A 68 15.20 -13.69 -28.61
C GLU A 68 15.89 -12.63 -29.49
N SER A 69 17.09 -12.23 -29.09
CA SER A 69 17.93 -11.26 -29.81
C SER A 69 18.39 -11.87 -31.14
N GLY A 70 17.57 -11.72 -32.15
CA GLY A 70 17.88 -12.04 -33.54
C GLY A 70 18.54 -10.85 -34.22
N GLY A 71 19.79 -11.05 -34.61
CA GLY A 71 20.62 -10.45 -35.62
C GLY A 71 20.30 -9.08 -36.19
N SER A 72 21.33 -8.25 -36.07
CA SER A 72 21.55 -7.01 -36.76
C SER A 72 21.24 -7.04 -38.29
N GLU A 73 20.40 -6.09 -38.72
CA GLU A 73 20.56 -5.49 -40.05
C GLU A 73 20.43 -3.98 -39.97
N LYS A 74 21.52 -3.31 -40.42
CA LYS A 74 21.61 -1.88 -40.61
C LYS A 74 20.76 -1.48 -41.81
N SER A 75 19.80 -0.61 -41.67
CA SER A 75 19.27 0.13 -42.81
C SER A 75 18.98 1.60 -42.44
N ALA A 76 19.27 2.43 -43.43
CA ALA A 76 19.45 3.85 -43.42
C ALA A 76 18.28 4.70 -42.98
N GLY A 77 18.62 5.86 -42.47
CA GLY A 77 17.85 7.01 -42.03
C GLY A 77 16.48 7.23 -42.63
N LYS A 78 15.48 7.25 -41.75
CA LYS A 78 14.21 7.88 -42.04
C LYS A 78 13.91 8.87 -40.90
N ARG A 79 13.81 10.16 -41.26
CA ARG A 79 13.47 11.25 -40.34
C ARG A 79 12.15 10.89 -39.63
N GLU A 80 12.21 10.74 -38.31
CA GLU A 80 11.03 10.55 -37.48
C GLU A 80 10.15 11.79 -37.57
N ARG A 81 8.93 11.59 -38.07
CA ARG A 81 7.84 12.54 -37.93
C ARG A 81 7.40 12.51 -36.47
N LYS A 82 7.43 13.68 -35.79
CA LYS A 82 6.81 13.84 -34.47
C LYS A 82 5.38 13.29 -34.52
N PRO A 83 4.96 12.45 -33.57
CA PRO A 83 3.59 11.96 -33.52
C PRO A 83 2.64 13.14 -33.40
N ALA A 84 1.54 13.10 -34.16
CA ALA A 84 0.46 14.09 -34.10
C ALA A 84 -0.10 14.16 -32.68
N PRO A 85 -0.53 15.35 -32.20
CA PRO A 85 -1.16 15.48 -30.90
C PRO A 85 -2.38 14.59 -30.85
N LYS A 86 -2.48 13.75 -29.78
CA LYS A 86 -3.65 12.90 -29.58
C LYS A 86 -4.90 13.77 -29.45
N PRO A 87 -6.04 13.39 -30.05
CA PRO A 87 -7.29 14.13 -29.91
C PRO A 87 -7.68 14.23 -28.43
N PRO A 88 -8.35 15.31 -28.01
CA PRO A 88 -8.79 15.46 -26.62
C PRO A 88 -9.68 14.28 -26.22
N VAL A 89 -9.33 13.63 -25.12
CA VAL A 89 -10.07 12.48 -24.60
C VAL A 89 -11.47 12.97 -24.19
N ARG A 90 -12.49 12.51 -24.90
CA ARG A 90 -13.88 12.79 -24.57
C ARG A 90 -14.22 12.01 -23.30
N TRP A 91 -14.53 12.71 -22.23
CA TRP A 91 -14.90 12.15 -20.93
C TRP A 91 -16.20 11.33 -21.06
N ALA A 92 -16.10 10.03 -21.20
CA ALA A 92 -17.23 9.13 -21.02
C ALA A 92 -17.31 8.76 -19.53
N ALA A 93 -18.50 8.76 -18.96
CA ALA A 93 -18.73 8.26 -17.61
C ALA A 93 -18.26 6.80 -17.54
N MET A 94 -17.55 6.44 -16.47
CA MET A 94 -17.15 5.05 -16.23
C MET A 94 -18.39 4.17 -16.10
N THR A 95 -18.39 3.02 -16.76
CA THR A 95 -19.38 1.97 -16.51
C THR A 95 -18.95 1.18 -15.25
N PRO A 96 -19.90 0.71 -14.42
CA PRO A 96 -19.61 -0.08 -13.23
C PRO A 96 -18.87 -1.39 -13.50
N GLU A 97 -18.82 -1.84 -14.75
CA GLU A 97 -18.21 -3.12 -15.18
C GLU A 97 -16.68 -3.11 -15.21
N GLU A 98 -16.02 -1.97 -14.94
CA GLU A 98 -14.56 -1.84 -14.94
C GLU A 98 -13.95 -1.90 -13.53
N ASP A 99 -14.76 -2.14 -12.49
CA ASP A 99 -14.25 -2.27 -11.12
C ASP A 99 -13.68 -3.69 -10.88
N GLU A 100 -12.46 -3.77 -10.34
CA GLU A 100 -11.77 -5.03 -10.04
C GLU A 100 -12.45 -5.83 -8.89
N GLY A 101 -13.61 -5.35 -8.41
CA GLY A 101 -14.30 -5.93 -7.26
C GLY A 101 -13.63 -5.62 -5.93
N ALA A 102 -13.86 -6.46 -4.92
CA ALA A 102 -13.23 -6.29 -3.62
C ALA A 102 -11.75 -6.69 -3.67
N PRO A 103 -10.86 -5.97 -2.93
CA PRO A 103 -9.47 -6.41 -2.76
C PRO A 103 -9.41 -7.82 -2.15
N PRO A 104 -8.41 -8.63 -2.51
CA PRO A 104 -8.29 -9.98 -1.97
C PRO A 104 -7.91 -9.93 -0.50
N ALA A 105 -8.68 -10.59 0.36
CA ALA A 105 -8.35 -10.78 1.77
C ALA A 105 -7.13 -11.69 1.93
N GLY A 106 -6.31 -11.47 2.97
CA GLY A 106 -5.08 -12.23 3.20
C GLY A 106 -3.95 -11.92 2.21
N ALA A 107 -3.98 -10.73 1.60
CA ALA A 107 -2.92 -10.32 0.68
C ALA A 107 -1.58 -10.17 1.40
N VAL A 108 -0.51 -10.68 0.77
CA VAL A 108 0.87 -10.54 1.24
C VAL A 108 1.63 -9.62 0.29
N PHE A 109 2.37 -8.67 0.84
CA PHE A 109 3.14 -7.69 0.07
C PHE A 109 4.37 -7.23 0.86
N ASP A 110 5.42 -6.82 0.15
CA ASP A 110 6.69 -6.40 0.76
C ASP A 110 6.74 -4.90 1.06
N HIS A 111 5.99 -4.11 0.31
CA HIS A 111 6.03 -2.65 0.39
C HIS A 111 4.64 -2.03 0.30
N VAL A 112 4.44 -0.97 1.07
CA VAL A 112 3.29 -0.07 0.96
C VAL A 112 3.80 1.32 0.58
N THR A 113 3.22 1.94 -0.44
CA THR A 113 3.54 3.32 -0.83
C THR A 113 2.29 4.20 -0.70
N MET A 114 2.36 5.21 0.15
CA MET A 114 1.28 6.15 0.42
C MET A 114 1.70 7.53 -0.13
N ASN A 115 1.13 7.91 -1.27
CA ASN A 115 1.51 9.14 -1.97
C ASN A 115 0.36 10.16 -2.05
N LEU A 116 -0.08 10.64 -0.90
CA LEU A 116 -0.96 11.80 -0.73
C LEU A 116 -0.30 12.77 0.26
N PRO A 117 0.76 13.52 -0.16
CA PRO A 117 1.70 14.17 0.77
C PRO A 117 1.10 15.17 1.74
N ALA A 118 -0.10 15.70 1.47
CA ALA A 118 -0.81 16.60 2.38
C ALA A 118 -1.35 15.88 3.61
N SER A 119 -1.83 14.63 3.47
CA SER A 119 -2.56 13.90 4.51
C SER A 119 -2.22 12.41 4.64
N ALA A 120 -1.37 11.84 3.79
CA ALA A 120 -1.04 10.41 3.85
C ALA A 120 -0.61 9.94 5.26
N ILE A 121 0.10 10.80 6.00
CA ILE A 121 0.57 10.48 7.35
C ILE A 121 -0.58 10.24 8.35
N GLU A 122 -1.76 10.82 8.11
CA GLU A 122 -2.93 10.67 8.96
C GLU A 122 -3.59 9.29 8.84
N PHE A 123 -3.27 8.55 7.77
CA PHE A 123 -3.80 7.22 7.51
C PHE A 123 -2.92 6.10 8.09
N LEU A 124 -1.84 6.43 8.78
CA LEU A 124 -0.95 5.44 9.39
C LEU A 124 -1.63 4.62 10.51
N ASP A 125 -2.68 5.16 11.10
CA ASP A 125 -3.51 4.49 12.11
C ASP A 125 -4.06 3.14 11.63
N VAL A 126 -4.23 2.94 10.32
CA VAL A 126 -4.81 1.74 9.74
C VAL A 126 -3.94 0.49 9.94
N PHE A 127 -2.64 0.66 10.18
CA PHE A 127 -1.70 -0.45 10.28
C PHE A 127 -1.55 -1.04 11.70
N LYS A 128 -1.99 -0.30 12.73
CA LYS A 128 -1.91 -0.79 14.10
C LYS A 128 -2.93 -1.89 14.36
N GLY A 129 -2.45 -3.06 14.76
CA GLY A 129 -3.30 -4.23 15.05
C GLY A 129 -4.07 -4.78 13.85
N ALA A 130 -3.61 -4.46 12.62
CA ALA A 130 -4.37 -4.79 11.41
C ALA A 130 -3.89 -6.08 10.72
N PHE A 131 -2.74 -6.61 11.11
CA PHE A 131 -2.15 -7.77 10.47
C PHE A 131 -2.66 -9.06 11.11
N ASP A 132 -3.17 -9.97 10.29
CA ASP A 132 -3.61 -11.29 10.75
C ASP A 132 -2.42 -12.21 11.05
N ARG A 133 -2.36 -12.76 12.26
CA ARG A 133 -1.24 -13.66 12.68
C ARG A 133 -1.16 -14.94 11.87
N ALA A 134 -2.29 -15.49 11.41
CA ALA A 134 -2.27 -16.70 10.60
C ALA A 134 -1.63 -16.46 9.23
N THR A 135 -1.84 -15.28 8.67
CA THR A 135 -1.27 -14.89 7.38
C THR A 135 0.18 -14.37 7.48
N TRP A 136 0.49 -13.61 8.55
CA TRP A 136 1.71 -12.82 8.63
C TRP A 136 2.71 -13.26 9.71
N GLY A 137 2.32 -14.16 10.63
CA GLY A 137 3.11 -14.48 11.82
C GLY A 137 4.55 -14.91 11.55
N ASP A 138 4.77 -15.72 10.52
CA ASP A 138 6.09 -16.21 10.12
C ASP A 138 6.72 -15.39 8.97
N ARG A 139 6.10 -14.28 8.59
CA ARG A 139 6.54 -13.48 7.45
C ARG A 139 7.16 -12.16 7.92
N LYS A 140 8.08 -11.66 7.09
CA LYS A 140 8.58 -10.30 7.27
C LYS A 140 7.45 -9.30 7.01
N LEU A 141 7.23 -8.42 7.99
CA LEU A 141 6.27 -7.33 7.84
C LEU A 141 6.73 -6.34 6.75
N PRO A 142 5.79 -5.71 6.03
CA PRO A 142 6.10 -4.83 4.91
C PRO A 142 6.80 -3.55 5.38
N THR A 143 7.59 -2.97 4.47
CA THR A 143 8.11 -1.62 4.66
C THR A 143 7.07 -0.62 4.17
N ILE A 144 6.70 0.32 5.04
CA ILE A 144 5.74 1.40 4.73
C ILE A 144 6.53 2.64 4.31
N HIS A 145 6.16 3.22 3.17
CA HIS A 145 6.74 4.43 2.60
C HIS A 145 5.67 5.51 2.53
N CYS A 146 5.66 6.43 3.48
CA CYS A 146 4.69 7.51 3.56
C CYS A 146 5.31 8.82 3.05
N TYR A 147 4.77 9.35 1.97
CA TYR A 147 5.15 10.66 1.46
C TYR A 147 4.40 11.74 2.22
N THR A 148 5.12 12.73 2.73
CA THR A 148 4.55 13.86 3.48
C THR A 148 5.30 15.15 3.19
N PHE A 149 4.67 16.29 3.50
CA PHE A 149 5.36 17.57 3.46
C PHE A 149 5.99 17.89 4.81
N LYS A 150 7.20 18.43 4.74
CA LYS A 150 7.85 19.09 5.89
C LYS A 150 7.17 20.42 6.16
N ARG A 151 6.86 20.73 7.42
CA ARG A 151 6.52 22.09 7.87
C ARG A 151 7.78 22.92 8.00
N ALA A 152 7.66 24.23 7.95
CA ALA A 152 8.83 25.13 7.87
C ALA A 152 9.82 24.97 9.05
N ASP A 153 9.31 24.73 10.22
CA ASP A 153 10.02 24.60 11.51
C ASP A 153 10.29 23.14 11.93
N GLU A 154 9.79 22.14 11.16
CA GLU A 154 10.00 20.72 11.50
C GLU A 154 11.41 20.25 11.18
N THR A 155 11.97 19.44 12.07
CA THR A 155 13.12 18.57 11.80
C THR A 155 12.68 17.22 11.25
N LYS A 156 13.63 16.37 10.81
CA LYS A 156 13.31 14.99 10.42
C LYS A 156 12.76 14.16 11.59
N ASP A 157 13.26 14.42 12.79
CA ASP A 157 12.79 13.75 14.01
C ASP A 157 11.36 14.15 14.38
N ASP A 158 10.97 15.40 14.14
CA ASP A 158 9.60 15.85 14.36
C ASP A 158 8.62 15.19 13.37
N VAL A 159 9.06 14.93 12.14
CA VAL A 159 8.26 14.18 11.17
C VAL A 159 8.06 12.73 11.62
N ILE A 160 9.10 12.08 12.20
CA ILE A 160 8.97 10.75 12.79
C ILE A 160 7.97 10.76 13.94
N LYS A 161 8.12 11.68 14.91
CA LYS A 161 7.20 11.83 16.05
C LYS A 161 5.76 12.07 15.59
N ARG A 162 5.56 12.91 14.57
CA ARG A 162 4.24 13.15 13.97
C ARG A 162 3.66 11.87 13.38
N GLY A 163 4.46 11.10 12.66
CA GLY A 163 4.06 9.80 12.13
C GLY A 163 3.71 8.80 13.23
N GLU A 164 4.54 8.69 14.27
CA GLU A 164 4.28 7.85 15.45
C GLU A 164 3.00 8.26 16.18
N GLY A 165 2.72 9.58 16.25
CA GLY A 165 1.48 10.10 16.82
C GLY A 165 0.23 9.63 16.06
N HIS A 166 0.27 9.61 14.72
CA HIS A 166 -0.83 9.10 13.90
C HIS A 166 -0.90 7.57 13.91
N LEU A 167 0.22 6.87 13.91
CA LEU A 167 0.26 5.41 14.05
C LEU A 167 -0.25 4.96 15.44
N GLY A 168 -0.10 5.80 16.46
CA GLY A 168 -0.40 5.46 17.86
C GLY A 168 0.58 4.43 18.44
N ALA A 169 1.82 4.36 17.91
CA ALA A 169 2.88 3.46 18.36
C ALA A 169 4.25 3.94 17.85
N ARG A 170 5.33 3.37 18.37
CA ARG A 170 6.68 3.56 17.85
C ARG A 170 6.87 2.88 16.51
N MET A 171 7.71 3.49 15.66
CA MET A 171 8.11 2.92 14.37
C MET A 171 9.44 2.18 14.50
N ALA A 172 9.54 0.99 13.91
CA ALA A 172 10.80 0.27 13.84
C ALA A 172 11.67 0.84 12.70
N SER A 173 12.93 1.17 13.04
CA SER A 173 13.95 1.66 12.09
C SER A 173 13.47 2.78 11.16
N PRO A 174 12.86 3.87 11.65
CA PRO A 174 12.35 4.94 10.80
C PRO A 174 13.48 5.67 10.08
N ARG A 175 13.25 6.00 8.81
CA ARG A 175 14.17 6.78 7.97
C ARG A 175 13.41 7.87 7.24
N VAL A 176 13.92 9.08 7.26
CA VAL A 176 13.35 10.23 6.53
C VAL A 176 14.32 10.67 5.45
N ARG A 177 13.86 10.62 4.20
CA ARG A 177 14.60 11.07 3.02
C ARG A 177 13.88 12.25 2.37
N GLU A 178 14.63 13.25 1.98
CA GLU A 178 14.14 14.33 1.12
C GLU A 178 13.96 13.80 -0.31
N VAL A 179 12.82 14.10 -0.90
CA VAL A 179 12.45 13.65 -2.25
C VAL A 179 12.67 14.77 -3.24
N ARG A 180 12.06 15.94 -2.98
CA ARG A 180 12.20 17.14 -3.81
C ARG A 180 11.59 18.36 -3.13
N ASP A 181 12.02 19.53 -3.56
CA ASP A 181 11.34 20.78 -3.31
C ASP A 181 10.08 20.88 -4.20
N VAL A 182 8.98 21.32 -3.63
CA VAL A 182 7.69 21.42 -4.33
C VAL A 182 7.32 22.90 -4.53
N ALA A 183 7.66 23.75 -3.56
CA ALA A 183 7.48 25.19 -3.58
C ALA A 183 8.44 25.83 -2.56
N PRO A 184 8.62 27.15 -2.54
CA PRO A 184 9.36 27.83 -1.48
C PRO A 184 8.87 27.37 -0.09
N ASN A 185 9.79 26.91 0.74
CA ASN A 185 9.52 26.37 2.10
C ASN A 185 8.61 25.12 2.15
N LYS A 186 8.46 24.39 1.04
CA LYS A 186 7.64 23.17 0.97
C LYS A 186 8.44 22.02 0.39
N ILE A 187 9.01 21.22 1.27
CA ILE A 187 9.84 20.06 0.92
C ILE A 187 9.01 18.78 1.07
N MET A 188 9.03 17.93 0.04
CA MET A 188 8.45 16.60 0.10
C MET A 188 9.46 15.62 0.69
N LEU A 189 9.03 14.90 1.72
CA LEU A 189 9.79 13.87 2.39
C LEU A 189 9.14 12.50 2.16
N CYS A 190 9.96 11.45 2.24
CA CYS A 190 9.50 10.07 2.33
C CYS A 190 9.94 9.51 3.70
N LEU A 191 8.96 9.25 4.57
CA LEU A 191 9.11 8.54 5.83
C LEU A 191 8.96 7.05 5.54
N SER A 192 10.04 6.28 5.75
CA SER A 192 10.05 4.83 5.54
C SER A 192 10.32 4.12 6.85
N PHE A 193 9.52 3.11 7.18
CA PHE A 193 9.65 2.36 8.44
C PHE A 193 9.03 0.96 8.30
N THR A 194 9.32 0.10 9.26
CA THR A 194 8.63 -1.16 9.50
C THR A 194 7.85 -1.09 10.82
N LEU A 195 6.95 -2.04 11.04
CA LEU A 195 6.25 -2.18 12.31
C LEU A 195 6.95 -3.23 13.17
N ASP A 196 6.95 -3.02 14.48
CA ASP A 196 7.22 -4.10 15.41
C ASP A 196 6.04 -5.09 15.41
N PRO A 197 6.29 -6.40 15.60
CA PRO A 197 5.24 -7.41 15.61
C PRO A 197 4.09 -7.09 16.59
N GLU A 198 4.42 -6.59 17.78
CA GLU A 198 3.42 -6.19 18.78
C GLU A 198 2.49 -5.08 18.28
N VAL A 199 3.02 -4.13 17.51
CA VAL A 199 2.23 -3.05 16.91
C VAL A 199 1.40 -3.57 15.75
N ALA A 200 1.96 -4.44 14.91
CA ALA A 200 1.30 -4.97 13.72
C ALA A 200 0.12 -5.88 14.07
N PHE A 201 0.32 -6.78 15.03
CA PHE A 201 -0.69 -7.79 15.43
C PHE A 201 -1.64 -7.31 16.53
N GLY A 202 -1.34 -6.19 17.21
CA GLY A 202 -2.04 -5.76 18.41
C GLY A 202 -1.67 -6.59 19.64
N GLU A 203 -2.15 -6.18 20.81
CA GLU A 203 -1.99 -6.94 22.05
C GLU A 203 -2.76 -8.26 21.94
N ASP A 204 -2.16 -9.33 22.41
CA ASP A 204 -2.79 -10.66 22.42
C ASP A 204 -3.90 -10.65 23.50
N ASP A 205 -5.17 -10.58 23.09
CA ASP A 205 -6.32 -10.70 24.00
C ASP A 205 -6.44 -12.10 24.66
N GLY A 206 -5.48 -13.00 24.36
CA GLY A 206 -5.43 -14.37 24.89
C GLY A 206 -5.16 -14.45 26.39
N GLU A 207 -4.49 -13.47 26.99
CA GLU A 207 -4.07 -13.55 28.40
C GLU A 207 -5.13 -13.03 29.38
N LYS A 208 -6.14 -12.27 28.90
CA LYS A 208 -7.22 -11.78 29.77
C LYS A 208 -8.33 -12.79 30.06
N ARG A 209 -8.37 -13.94 29.38
CA ARG A 209 -9.38 -14.99 29.61
C ARG A 209 -9.03 -16.02 30.67
N ALA A 210 -7.79 -16.05 31.16
CA ALA A 210 -7.32 -17.06 32.09
C ALA A 210 -7.39 -16.67 33.59
N THR A 211 -7.70 -15.42 33.93
CA THR A 211 -7.66 -14.94 35.33
C THR A 211 -9.04 -14.67 35.95
N ASP A 212 -10.14 -14.87 35.22
CA ASP A 212 -11.50 -14.74 35.81
C ASP A 212 -12.23 -16.10 35.86
N GLY A 213 -11.60 -17.05 36.55
CA GLY A 213 -12.06 -18.42 36.74
C GLY A 213 -11.99 -18.86 38.19
N GLY A 214 -12.93 -18.43 39.06
CA GLY A 214 -13.35 -19.28 40.13
C GLY A 214 -12.86 -19.02 41.55
N GLU A 215 -13.43 -18.06 42.22
CA GLU A 215 -13.57 -18.15 43.66
C GLU A 215 -15.05 -18.39 44.02
N SER A 216 -15.44 -19.67 43.98
CA SER A 216 -16.73 -20.18 44.49
C SER A 216 -16.73 -20.12 45.99
N LYS A 217 -17.35 -19.12 46.59
CA LYS A 217 -17.68 -19.06 48.01
C LYS A 217 -18.72 -20.12 48.32
N ARG A 218 -18.33 -21.16 49.06
CA ARG A 218 -19.25 -22.10 49.69
C ARG A 218 -20.04 -21.39 50.85
N PRO A 219 -21.34 -21.58 50.97
CA PRO A 219 -22.09 -21.04 52.10
C PRO A 219 -21.78 -21.84 53.37
N ARG A 220 -21.52 -21.11 54.43
CA ARG A 220 -21.35 -21.64 55.81
C ARG A 220 -22.72 -21.89 56.40
N THR A 221 -23.04 -23.16 56.66
CA THR A 221 -24.19 -23.56 57.44
C THR A 221 -23.87 -23.41 58.92
N GLU A 222 -24.63 -22.58 59.62
CA GLU A 222 -24.67 -22.54 61.09
C GLU A 222 -25.54 -23.64 61.61
N ARG A 223 -25.04 -24.25 62.68
CA ARG A 223 -25.80 -24.85 63.81
C ARG A 223 -25.19 -24.32 65.10
#